data_43c8ead3139d33d7da43c1e9fe931f22
#
_entry.id   43c8ead3139d33d7da43c1e9fe931f22
#
_cell.length_a   1.000
_cell.length_b   1.000
_cell.length_c   1.000
_cell.angle_alpha   90.00
_cell.angle_beta   90.00
_cell.angle_gamma   90.00
#
_symmetry.space_group_name_H-M   'P 1'
#
loop_
_entity.id
_entity.type
_entity.pdbx_description
1 polymer ?
#
loop_
_entity_poly.entity_id
_entity_poly.type
_entity_poly.pdbx_seq_one_letter_code
_entity_poly.pdbx_strand_id
1 'polypeptide(L)'
;MSRRIVITSVVVGVVAVSAVAGGFVYLQHREQARLDAAAQATADRFASAWSGRDVKALPYAGRTADRVAASFKTTTAGLGKAPVKVAVTSLTRDGDKATGKLSVAWTVADGLTWTYPMPINLARNDKGAWAVVAKDGASMWAPGVSAKATLVAARTWGKRGDVLDRKGAPILSVSTVHDVTIDPARASAATVAALASLVGEPAGPLVSKFSAAKAAGSNAAIPVISLRKDDFEVKRAELDALVGVVYPSRQQPLAISTTFARPLLGSFGPVTGEIVKKSGGRYVAGDYAGLSGLQGQYDKQLGGTPGIKVTASDKPATPLFEKPAVAGTPMTLTLDPKVQSAAEAALASTGAVPSALVAVDVTTGDLLAVANSPAFGMNRALQSAYAPGSTLKVATTYSLLSKGLSPATTVNCPPSLVVEGTTMRNYEHETLGAVPFSVDFAHSCNTAFVGLAAKMGNSDVQAAAKALGIGAGWGSHLGVAGTFGGNVPVATSKVEKATSAFGQGRTSVSPAALAVMAGSVARGTYIEPALIRTPAVAGADRTPKPLNARAATELRGLMRLVVTKGTATAALGSVPGVFGKTGTAEFGNANPPATRAWFVGWQGNVAFAVLVEEGKSGASVAAPLAKTFLSKL
;
A
#
# COMPACT_ATOMS: atom_id res chain seq x y z
N MET A 1 113.28 9.29 12.83
CA MET A 1 112.36 8.72 11.86
C MET A 1 111.48 7.58 12.50
N SER A 2 110.67 7.81 13.50
CA SER A 2 109.85 6.72 14.04
C SER A 2 108.52 7.14 14.74
N ARG A 3 107.93 8.30 14.41
CA ARG A 3 106.65 8.73 15.01
C ARG A 3 105.48 8.90 14.02
N ARG A 4 105.70 8.70 12.71
CA ARG A 4 104.60 8.86 11.69
C ARG A 4 103.92 7.56 11.22
N ILE A 5 104.45 6.36 11.53
CA ILE A 5 103.89 5.09 11.03
C ILE A 5 102.83 4.51 11.96
N VAL A 6 102.90 4.85 13.26
CA VAL A 6 101.91 4.26 14.23
C VAL A 6 100.55 4.94 14.18
N ILE A 7 100.46 6.21 13.77
CA ILE A 7 99.17 6.93 13.72
C ILE A 7 98.33 6.51 12.49
N THR A 8 98.99 6.14 11.39
CA THR A 8 98.28 5.75 10.15
C THR A 8 97.62 4.36 10.27
N SER A 9 98.20 3.43 11.00
CA SER A 9 97.66 2.07 11.19
C SER A 9 96.47 2.04 12.14
N VAL A 10 96.37 2.89 13.15
CA VAL A 10 95.28 2.98 14.10
C VAL A 10 94.07 3.66 13.44
N VAL A 11 94.26 4.68 12.60
CA VAL A 11 93.17 5.39 11.91
C VAL A 11 92.56 4.50 10.83
N VAL A 12 93.30 3.68 10.08
CA VAL A 12 92.77 2.72 9.08
C VAL A 12 92.03 1.60 9.77
N GLY A 13 92.45 1.09 10.92
CA GLY A 13 91.74 0.06 11.69
C GLY A 13 90.38 0.53 12.24
N VAL A 14 90.36 1.76 12.77
CA VAL A 14 89.11 2.33 13.30
C VAL A 14 88.09 2.64 12.19
N VAL A 15 88.52 3.15 11.04
CA VAL A 15 87.66 3.41 9.88
C VAL A 15 87.13 2.07 9.27
N ALA A 16 88.00 1.06 9.19
CA ALA A 16 87.58 -0.27 8.69
C ALA A 16 86.56 -0.97 9.62
N VAL A 17 86.72 -0.91 10.94
CA VAL A 17 85.78 -1.46 11.92
C VAL A 17 84.46 -0.69 11.92
N SER A 18 84.54 0.65 11.79
CA SER A 18 83.34 1.49 11.70
C SER A 18 82.58 1.26 10.39
N ALA A 19 83.25 1.04 9.26
CA ALA A 19 82.58 0.72 7.97
C ALA A 19 81.99 -0.67 7.96
N VAL A 20 82.65 -1.66 8.59
CA VAL A 20 82.06 -3.04 8.75
C VAL A 20 80.87 -3.04 9.71
N ALA A 21 81.00 -2.31 10.84
CA ALA A 21 79.89 -2.18 11.79
C ALA A 21 78.65 -1.43 11.16
N GLY A 22 78.94 -0.30 10.44
CA GLY A 22 77.91 0.45 9.72
C GLY A 22 77.26 -0.37 8.58
N GLY A 23 78.06 -1.14 7.84
CA GLY A 23 77.53 -2.08 6.82
C GLY A 23 76.72 -3.20 7.41
N PHE A 24 77.09 -3.76 8.54
CA PHE A 24 76.31 -4.80 9.24
C PHE A 24 75.01 -4.26 9.77
N VAL A 25 74.99 -3.08 10.39
CA VAL A 25 73.78 -2.39 10.85
C VAL A 25 72.88 -2.07 9.66
N TYR A 26 73.38 -1.56 8.56
CA TYR A 26 72.64 -1.30 7.34
C TYR A 26 72.02 -2.57 6.74
N LEU A 27 72.73 -3.68 6.68
CA LEU A 27 72.24 -4.96 6.19
C LEU A 27 71.17 -5.53 7.13
N GLN A 28 71.31 -5.41 8.44
CA GLN A 28 70.31 -5.77 9.42
C GLN A 28 69.04 -4.94 9.24
N HIS A 29 69.13 -3.63 9.08
CA HIS A 29 67.96 -2.78 8.84
C HIS A 29 67.23 -3.14 7.53
N ARG A 30 67.96 -3.43 6.46
CA ARG A 30 67.34 -3.90 5.19
C ARG A 30 66.64 -5.25 5.34
N GLU A 31 67.25 -6.20 6.06
CA GLU A 31 66.63 -7.49 6.31
C GLU A 31 65.39 -7.36 7.20
N GLN A 32 65.43 -6.53 8.25
CA GLN A 32 64.26 -6.23 9.08
C GLN A 32 63.14 -5.61 8.25
N ALA A 33 63.43 -4.61 7.44
CA ALA A 33 62.44 -3.98 6.55
C ALA A 33 61.87 -4.97 5.52
N ARG A 34 62.68 -5.90 5.01
CA ARG A 34 62.22 -6.96 4.10
C ARG A 34 61.25 -7.93 4.79
N LEU A 35 61.57 -8.31 6.03
CA LEU A 35 60.70 -9.20 6.83
C LEU A 35 59.38 -8.51 7.22
N ASP A 36 59.44 -7.23 7.57
CA ASP A 36 58.24 -6.43 7.86
C ASP A 36 57.33 -6.32 6.62
N ALA A 37 57.93 -6.00 5.47
CA ALA A 37 57.19 -5.93 4.20
C ALA A 37 56.59 -7.27 3.79
N ALA A 38 57.29 -8.40 4.02
CA ALA A 38 56.80 -9.73 3.72
C ALA A 38 55.64 -10.16 4.65
N ALA A 39 55.70 -9.81 5.93
CA ALA A 39 54.61 -10.02 6.88
C ALA A 39 53.41 -9.17 6.51
N GLN A 40 53.61 -7.88 6.19
CA GLN A 40 52.52 -6.99 5.75
C GLN A 40 51.85 -7.51 4.47
N ALA A 41 52.61 -7.90 3.47
CA ALA A 41 52.09 -8.46 2.22
C ALA A 41 51.27 -9.76 2.46
N THR A 42 51.60 -10.56 3.48
CA THR A 42 50.84 -11.75 3.85
C THR A 42 49.52 -11.36 4.53
N ALA A 43 49.53 -10.37 5.42
CA ALA A 43 48.32 -9.84 6.06
C ALA A 43 47.37 -9.22 5.02
N ASP A 44 47.92 -8.44 4.06
CA ASP A 44 47.11 -7.81 3.00
C ASP A 44 46.49 -8.85 2.05
N ARG A 45 47.24 -9.90 1.72
CA ARG A 45 46.66 -11.03 0.95
C ARG A 45 45.54 -11.72 1.69
N PHE A 46 45.65 -11.91 3.02
CA PHE A 46 44.59 -12.47 3.83
C PHE A 46 43.35 -11.56 3.88
N ALA A 47 43.55 -10.28 4.07
CA ALA A 47 42.46 -9.30 4.05
C ALA A 47 41.73 -9.26 2.68
N SER A 48 42.52 -9.30 1.58
CA SER A 48 41.96 -9.35 0.22
C SER A 48 41.21 -10.67 -0.05
N ALA A 49 41.76 -11.81 0.34
CA ALA A 49 41.15 -13.12 0.20
C ALA A 49 39.83 -13.24 1.00
N TRP A 50 39.79 -12.70 2.22
CA TRP A 50 38.57 -12.60 3.01
C TRP A 50 37.55 -11.70 2.34
N SER A 51 37.96 -10.51 1.83
CA SER A 51 37.07 -9.62 1.08
C SER A 51 36.50 -10.29 -0.17
N GLY A 52 37.31 -11.08 -0.88
CA GLY A 52 36.90 -11.91 -2.02
C GLY A 52 36.14 -13.18 -1.63
N ARG A 53 36.04 -13.50 -0.33
CA ARG A 53 35.42 -14.73 0.20
C ARG A 53 36.10 -16.03 -0.26
N ASP A 54 37.34 -15.95 -0.70
CA ASP A 54 38.19 -17.09 -1.09
C ASP A 54 39.46 -17.14 -0.21
N VAL A 55 39.28 -17.73 0.97
CA VAL A 55 40.36 -17.85 1.96
C VAL A 55 41.15 -19.16 1.81
N LYS A 56 40.83 -20.01 0.83
CA LYS A 56 41.46 -21.33 0.67
C LYS A 56 42.89 -21.24 0.11
N ALA A 57 43.16 -20.25 -0.74
CA ALA A 57 44.45 -20.14 -1.48
C ALA A 57 45.61 -19.60 -0.66
N LEU A 58 45.52 -19.56 0.69
CA LEU A 58 46.53 -18.95 1.56
C LEU A 58 47.26 -19.98 2.42
N PRO A 59 48.53 -19.75 2.80
CA PRO A 59 49.25 -20.55 3.77
C PRO A 59 48.73 -20.29 5.20
N TYR A 60 48.48 -21.36 5.93
CA TYR A 60 48.07 -21.33 7.33
C TYR A 60 49.02 -22.14 8.22
N ALA A 61 49.19 -21.67 9.46
CA ALA A 61 49.84 -22.39 10.54
C ALA A 61 48.80 -22.85 11.58
N GLY A 62 48.89 -24.10 11.99
CA GLY A 62 48.01 -24.75 12.98
C GLY A 62 46.80 -25.46 12.39
N ARG A 63 46.28 -25.07 11.22
CA ARG A 63 45.20 -25.75 10.49
C ARG A 63 45.47 -25.83 8.99
N THR A 64 44.81 -26.79 8.33
CA THR A 64 44.86 -26.88 6.86
C THR A 64 43.97 -25.79 6.23
N ALA A 65 44.32 -25.34 5.02
CA ALA A 65 43.55 -24.36 4.27
C ALA A 65 42.07 -24.82 4.06
N ASP A 66 41.83 -26.12 3.85
CA ASP A 66 40.47 -26.68 3.72
C ASP A 66 39.64 -26.52 5.01
N ARG A 67 40.26 -26.74 6.18
CA ARG A 67 39.57 -26.56 7.47
C ARG A 67 39.25 -25.08 7.74
N VAL A 68 40.15 -24.16 7.35
CA VAL A 68 39.93 -22.73 7.47
C VAL A 68 38.79 -22.28 6.54
N ALA A 69 38.79 -22.69 5.27
CA ALA A 69 37.75 -22.39 4.30
C ALA A 69 36.39 -22.96 4.74
N ALA A 70 36.35 -24.18 5.26
CA ALA A 70 35.13 -24.79 5.81
C ALA A 70 34.60 -23.97 7.01
N SER A 71 35.47 -23.54 7.93
CA SER A 71 35.09 -22.67 9.06
C SER A 71 34.55 -21.34 8.59
N PHE A 72 35.17 -20.71 7.59
CA PHE A 72 34.68 -19.47 6.99
C PHE A 72 33.26 -19.64 6.44
N LYS A 73 33.07 -20.68 5.60
CA LYS A 73 31.77 -21.00 5.01
C LYS A 73 30.68 -21.23 6.09
N THR A 74 30.99 -22.02 7.12
CA THR A 74 30.06 -22.29 8.23
C THR A 74 29.72 -21.00 8.99
N THR A 75 30.74 -20.26 9.44
CA THR A 75 30.49 -19.06 10.25
C THR A 75 29.72 -17.98 9.46
N THR A 76 29.99 -17.82 8.17
CA THR A 76 29.38 -16.74 7.37
C THR A 76 28.13 -17.14 6.61
N ALA A 77 27.68 -18.40 6.70
CA ALA A 77 26.55 -18.94 5.93
C ALA A 77 25.25 -18.09 6.06
N GLY A 78 24.91 -17.68 7.27
CA GLY A 78 23.69 -16.89 7.53
C GLY A 78 23.78 -15.40 7.14
N LEU A 79 24.96 -14.94 6.67
CA LEU A 79 25.10 -13.63 6.02
C LEU A 79 24.84 -13.71 4.50
N GLY A 80 24.63 -14.90 3.96
CA GLY A 80 24.33 -15.11 2.55
C GLY A 80 25.44 -14.55 1.63
N LYS A 81 25.05 -13.71 0.67
CA LYS A 81 25.95 -13.05 -0.28
C LYS A 81 26.37 -11.64 0.15
N ALA A 82 26.18 -11.26 1.42
CA ALA A 82 26.53 -9.92 1.91
C ALA A 82 27.99 -9.57 1.56
N PRO A 83 28.26 -8.42 0.94
CA PRO A 83 29.63 -7.98 0.66
C PRO A 83 30.40 -7.77 1.95
N VAL A 84 31.70 -8.08 1.91
CA VAL A 84 32.62 -7.81 3.02
C VAL A 84 33.85 -7.09 2.51
N LYS A 85 34.30 -6.08 3.25
CA LYS A 85 35.56 -5.38 3.02
C LYS A 85 36.43 -5.56 4.26
N VAL A 86 37.67 -6.04 4.05
CA VAL A 86 38.62 -6.26 5.12
C VAL A 86 39.91 -5.47 4.79
N ALA A 87 40.47 -4.80 5.78
CA ALA A 87 41.70 -4.05 5.65
C ALA A 87 42.58 -4.26 6.89
N VAL A 88 43.90 -4.33 6.69
CA VAL A 88 44.87 -4.32 7.79
C VAL A 88 44.95 -2.90 8.34
N THR A 89 44.75 -2.74 9.64
CA THR A 89 44.83 -1.42 10.32
C THR A 89 46.11 -1.23 11.11
N SER A 90 46.73 -2.32 11.55
CA SER A 90 48.04 -2.32 12.18
C SER A 90 48.68 -3.70 12.07
N LEU A 91 50.01 -3.74 11.95
CA LEU A 91 50.78 -4.97 12.05
C LEU A 91 52.15 -4.62 12.69
N THR A 92 52.53 -5.40 13.68
CA THR A 92 53.84 -5.28 14.33
C THR A 92 54.50 -6.65 14.35
N ARG A 93 55.75 -6.73 13.88
CA ARG A 93 56.52 -7.95 13.86
C ARG A 93 57.49 -8.00 15.06
N ASP A 94 57.62 -9.19 15.62
CA ASP A 94 58.61 -9.54 16.63
C ASP A 94 59.24 -10.90 16.25
N GLY A 95 60.45 -10.86 15.74
CA GLY A 95 61.16 -12.04 15.22
C GLY A 95 60.40 -12.72 14.09
N ASP A 96 60.07 -13.99 14.27
CA ASP A 96 59.31 -14.84 13.35
C ASP A 96 57.79 -14.83 13.62
N LYS A 97 57.29 -13.89 14.41
CA LYS A 97 55.86 -13.65 14.66
C LYS A 97 55.48 -12.21 14.28
N ALA A 98 54.27 -12.04 13.81
CA ALA A 98 53.67 -10.74 13.65
C ALA A 98 52.25 -10.75 14.17
N THR A 99 51.85 -9.67 14.85
CA THR A 99 50.50 -9.50 15.42
C THR A 99 49.93 -8.17 14.96
N GLY A 100 48.64 -8.16 14.68
CA GLY A 100 47.98 -6.96 14.17
C GLY A 100 46.46 -6.98 14.33
N LYS A 101 45.83 -5.98 13.72
CA LYS A 101 44.40 -5.82 13.70
C LYS A 101 43.89 -5.66 12.26
N LEU A 102 42.75 -6.26 12.00
CA LEU A 102 41.97 -6.07 10.79
C LEU A 102 40.73 -5.24 11.14
N SER A 103 40.29 -4.41 10.21
CA SER A 103 38.96 -3.85 10.19
C SER A 103 38.12 -4.69 9.23
N VAL A 104 37.03 -5.29 9.73
CA VAL A 104 36.10 -6.12 8.95
C VAL A 104 34.78 -5.40 8.84
N ALA A 105 34.31 -5.12 7.62
CA ALA A 105 33.10 -4.36 7.33
C ALA A 105 32.17 -5.17 6.43
N TRP A 106 31.06 -5.68 6.99
CA TRP A 106 30.00 -6.39 6.26
C TRP A 106 28.89 -5.43 5.87
N THR A 107 28.52 -5.39 4.60
CA THR A 107 27.29 -4.69 4.17
C THR A 107 26.11 -5.61 4.42
N VAL A 108 25.48 -5.49 5.59
CA VAL A 108 24.41 -6.40 6.07
C VAL A 108 23.03 -6.02 5.57
N ALA A 109 22.85 -4.77 5.10
CA ALA A 109 21.67 -4.29 4.37
C ALA A 109 22.08 -3.05 3.55
N ASP A 110 21.20 -2.57 2.65
CA ASP A 110 21.47 -1.38 1.84
C ASP A 110 21.84 -0.17 2.72
N GLY A 111 23.00 0.42 2.43
CA GLY A 111 23.55 1.55 3.16
C GLY A 111 23.93 1.25 4.61
N LEU A 112 23.94 -0.01 5.04
CA LEU A 112 24.20 -0.39 6.41
C LEU A 112 25.38 -1.35 6.52
N THR A 113 26.44 -0.89 7.17
CA THR A 113 27.68 -1.63 7.36
C THR A 113 27.88 -1.99 8.83
N TRP A 114 28.11 -3.25 9.11
CA TRP A 114 28.56 -3.77 10.40
C TRP A 114 30.10 -3.85 10.39
N THR A 115 30.75 -2.99 11.16
CA THR A 115 32.22 -2.92 11.23
C THR A 115 32.71 -3.35 12.61
N TYR A 116 33.75 -4.19 12.64
CA TYR A 116 34.40 -4.62 13.86
C TYR A 116 35.89 -4.92 13.67
N PRO A 117 36.72 -4.80 14.72
CA PRO A 117 38.11 -5.21 14.68
C PRO A 117 38.26 -6.71 14.87
N MET A 118 39.19 -7.32 14.15
CA MET A 118 39.65 -8.70 14.37
C MET A 118 41.16 -8.75 14.53
N PRO A 119 41.69 -9.58 15.44
CA PRO A 119 43.12 -9.81 15.51
C PRO A 119 43.58 -10.65 14.32
N ILE A 120 44.80 -10.35 13.84
CA ILE A 120 45.52 -11.21 12.92
C ILE A 120 46.87 -11.57 13.56
N ASN A 121 47.20 -12.86 13.50
CA ASN A 121 48.49 -13.37 13.94
C ASN A 121 49.17 -14.09 12.77
N LEU A 122 50.43 -13.82 12.52
CA LEU A 122 51.25 -14.46 11.53
C LEU A 122 52.41 -15.17 12.21
N ALA A 123 52.85 -16.29 11.62
CA ALA A 123 54.08 -16.99 11.99
C ALA A 123 54.89 -17.30 10.74
N ARG A 124 56.20 -17.18 10.83
CA ARG A 124 57.13 -17.57 9.80
C ARG A 124 57.58 -19.02 10.04
N ASN A 125 57.54 -19.82 9.02
CA ASN A 125 57.94 -21.23 9.10
C ASN A 125 59.45 -21.38 8.87
N ASP A 126 59.98 -22.61 9.11
CA ASP A 126 61.40 -22.90 8.96
C ASP A 126 61.97 -22.68 7.54
N LYS A 127 61.10 -22.59 6.53
CA LYS A 127 61.44 -22.23 5.14
C LYS A 127 61.40 -20.72 4.85
N GLY A 128 61.16 -19.93 5.87
CA GLY A 128 61.14 -18.48 5.77
C GLY A 128 59.82 -17.89 5.24
N ALA A 129 58.77 -18.67 5.01
CA ALA A 129 57.49 -18.20 4.51
C ALA A 129 56.53 -17.83 5.66
N TRP A 130 55.84 -16.67 5.52
CA TRP A 130 54.83 -16.22 6.44
C TRP A 130 53.51 -16.92 6.22
N ALA A 131 52.83 -17.36 7.28
CA ALA A 131 51.53 -18.00 7.26
C ALA A 131 50.58 -17.40 8.32
N VAL A 132 49.29 -17.34 8.05
CA VAL A 132 48.27 -16.90 9.01
C VAL A 132 48.06 -17.97 10.07
N VAL A 133 48.13 -17.61 11.35
CA VAL A 133 47.96 -18.52 12.47
C VAL A 133 46.47 -18.81 12.67
N ALA A 134 46.04 -20.05 12.42
CA ALA A 134 44.68 -20.54 12.63
C ALA A 134 44.64 -21.51 13.82
N LYS A 135 44.04 -21.05 14.93
CA LYS A 135 43.91 -21.85 16.16
C LYS A 135 42.54 -22.56 16.26
N ASP A 136 42.48 -23.67 16.99
CA ASP A 136 41.22 -24.31 17.34
C ASP A 136 40.50 -23.56 18.47
N GLY A 137 39.16 -23.70 18.53
CA GLY A 137 38.31 -23.21 19.63
C GLY A 137 37.57 -21.89 19.36
N ALA A 138 38.24 -20.83 18.92
CA ALA A 138 37.60 -19.56 18.62
C ALA A 138 37.41 -19.35 17.11
N SER A 139 36.39 -18.59 16.72
CA SER A 139 36.20 -18.16 15.33
C SER A 139 37.24 -17.12 14.95
N MET A 140 37.82 -17.26 13.75
CA MET A 140 38.68 -16.25 13.14
C MET A 140 37.88 -15.12 12.44
N TRP A 141 36.52 -15.21 12.40
CA TRP A 141 35.67 -14.48 11.47
C TRP A 141 34.81 -13.42 12.13
N ALA A 142 34.55 -13.54 13.44
CA ALA A 142 33.83 -12.54 14.23
C ALA A 142 34.21 -12.63 15.72
N PRO A 143 34.21 -11.50 16.44
CA PRO A 143 34.60 -11.45 17.86
C PRO A 143 33.57 -12.20 18.73
N GLY A 144 34.04 -12.99 19.69
CA GLY A 144 33.18 -13.68 20.67
C GLY A 144 32.31 -14.82 20.11
N VAL A 145 32.53 -15.22 18.86
CA VAL A 145 31.79 -16.29 18.17
C VAL A 145 32.59 -17.60 18.30
N SER A 146 31.93 -18.72 18.58
CA SER A 146 32.58 -20.02 18.63
C SER A 146 32.90 -20.53 17.22
N ALA A 147 33.86 -21.47 17.13
CA ALA A 147 34.28 -22.04 15.84
C ALA A 147 33.18 -22.83 15.09
N LYS A 148 32.10 -23.21 15.78
CA LYS A 148 30.95 -23.95 15.22
C LYS A 148 29.72 -23.09 14.97
N ALA A 149 29.71 -21.86 15.45
CA ALA A 149 28.58 -20.96 15.31
C ALA A 149 28.48 -20.35 13.92
N THR A 150 27.26 -20.08 13.51
CA THR A 150 26.91 -19.38 12.29
C THR A 150 26.45 -17.96 12.63
N LEU A 151 26.93 -16.97 11.90
CA LEU A 151 26.40 -15.59 11.96
C LEU A 151 25.04 -15.55 11.27
N VAL A 152 24.06 -15.01 11.95
CA VAL A 152 22.68 -14.88 11.45
C VAL A 152 22.33 -13.40 11.38
N ALA A 153 22.07 -12.89 10.19
CA ALA A 153 21.53 -11.55 10.00
C ALA A 153 20.02 -11.64 9.83
N ALA A 154 19.29 -11.14 10.81
CA ALA A 154 17.83 -11.10 10.81
C ALA A 154 17.33 -9.65 10.64
N ARG A 155 16.41 -9.43 9.69
CA ARG A 155 15.69 -8.16 9.57
C ARG A 155 14.59 -8.11 10.62
N THR A 156 14.37 -6.93 11.17
CA THR A 156 13.28 -6.66 12.10
C THR A 156 12.45 -5.51 11.56
N TRP A 157 11.14 -5.56 11.77
CA TRP A 157 10.25 -4.47 11.43
C TRP A 157 9.70 -3.87 12.73
N GLY A 158 9.61 -2.54 12.77
CA GLY A 158 8.91 -1.84 13.85
C GLY A 158 7.39 -2.07 13.75
N LYS A 159 6.65 -1.62 14.77
CA LYS A 159 5.19 -1.64 14.73
C LYS A 159 4.73 -0.86 13.51
N ARG A 160 3.86 -1.46 12.69
CA ARG A 160 3.22 -0.77 11.56
C ARG A 160 2.26 0.30 12.10
N GLY A 161 2.24 1.47 11.46
CA GLY A 161 1.34 2.56 11.79
C GLY A 161 -0.12 2.15 11.56
N ASP A 162 -0.97 2.54 12.49
CA ASP A 162 -2.41 2.30 12.39
C ASP A 162 -3.07 3.28 11.39
N VAL A 163 -4.20 2.88 10.78
CA VAL A 163 -5.08 3.81 10.07
C VAL A 163 -6.24 4.14 11.00
N LEU A 164 -6.44 5.43 11.24
CA LEU A 164 -7.39 5.96 12.21
C LEU A 164 -8.59 6.58 11.49
N ASP A 165 -9.74 6.58 12.14
CA ASP A 165 -10.95 7.27 11.71
C ASP A 165 -10.88 8.78 11.97
N ARG A 166 -11.98 9.49 11.68
CA ARG A 166 -12.11 10.95 11.89
C ARG A 166 -11.97 11.40 13.35
N LYS A 167 -12.14 10.47 14.30
CA LYS A 167 -12.06 10.72 15.75
C LYS A 167 -10.75 10.23 16.37
N GLY A 168 -9.86 9.63 15.56
CA GLY A 168 -8.58 9.07 16.00
C GLY A 168 -8.66 7.64 16.52
N ALA A 169 -9.80 6.95 16.37
CA ALA A 169 -9.92 5.54 16.71
C ALA A 169 -9.38 4.65 15.56
N PRO A 170 -8.75 3.50 15.86
CA PRO A 170 -8.18 2.65 14.83
C PRO A 170 -9.27 1.92 14.03
N ILE A 171 -9.23 2.09 12.69
CA ILE A 171 -10.06 1.34 11.74
C ILE A 171 -9.27 0.26 10.99
N LEU A 172 -7.95 0.33 11.04
CA LEU A 172 -7.03 -0.72 10.63
C LEU A 172 -5.82 -0.67 11.57
N SER A 173 -5.54 -1.77 12.25
CA SER A 173 -4.45 -1.88 13.22
C SER A 173 -3.82 -3.26 13.20
N VAL A 174 -2.58 -3.36 13.69
CA VAL A 174 -1.88 -4.65 13.79
C VAL A 174 -2.54 -5.51 14.87
N SER A 175 -2.96 -6.69 14.47
CA SER A 175 -3.62 -7.68 15.33
C SER A 175 -3.04 -9.08 15.08
N THR A 176 -3.20 -9.96 16.06
CA THR A 176 -2.81 -11.37 15.92
C THR A 176 -3.80 -12.11 15.03
N VAL A 177 -3.28 -12.89 14.10
CA VAL A 177 -4.01 -13.90 13.35
C VAL A 177 -3.40 -15.27 13.58
N HIS A 178 -4.22 -16.30 13.48
CA HIS A 178 -3.82 -17.70 13.55
C HIS A 178 -4.01 -18.34 12.17
N ASP A 179 -2.91 -18.75 11.55
CA ASP A 179 -2.94 -19.39 10.23
C ASP A 179 -3.23 -20.88 10.40
N VAL A 180 -4.50 -21.27 10.30
CA VAL A 180 -4.94 -22.66 10.42
C VAL A 180 -4.48 -23.44 9.20
N THR A 181 -3.69 -24.48 9.44
CA THR A 181 -3.06 -25.32 8.40
C THR A 181 -3.22 -26.78 8.74
N ILE A 182 -3.15 -27.64 7.74
CA ILE A 182 -3.15 -29.10 7.87
C ILE A 182 -1.72 -29.61 7.69
N ASP A 183 -1.24 -30.40 8.64
CA ASP A 183 -0.03 -31.20 8.51
C ASP A 183 -0.39 -32.54 7.82
N PRO A 184 0.01 -32.76 6.54
CA PRO A 184 -0.36 -33.97 5.81
C PRO A 184 0.19 -35.25 6.42
N ALA A 185 1.30 -35.17 7.16
CA ALA A 185 1.91 -36.34 7.80
C ALA A 185 1.04 -36.87 8.95
N ARG A 186 0.33 -36.00 9.66
CA ARG A 186 -0.40 -36.34 10.89
C ARG A 186 -1.92 -36.37 10.71
N ALA A 187 -2.46 -35.61 9.74
CA ALA A 187 -3.89 -35.52 9.51
C ALA A 187 -4.47 -36.72 8.76
N SER A 188 -5.78 -36.94 8.90
CA SER A 188 -6.60 -37.87 8.12
C SER A 188 -7.60 -37.15 7.23
N ALA A 189 -8.18 -37.82 6.25
CA ALA A 189 -9.25 -37.25 5.42
C ALA A 189 -10.48 -36.82 6.26
N ALA A 190 -10.77 -37.56 7.34
CA ALA A 190 -11.83 -37.19 8.28
C ALA A 190 -11.50 -35.90 9.03
N THR A 191 -10.23 -35.72 9.46
CA THR A 191 -9.75 -34.46 10.06
C THR A 191 -9.94 -33.28 9.11
N VAL A 192 -9.61 -33.45 7.83
CA VAL A 192 -9.76 -32.38 6.81
C VAL A 192 -11.21 -31.98 6.60
N ALA A 193 -12.11 -32.97 6.54
CA ALA A 193 -13.54 -32.72 6.41
C ALA A 193 -14.14 -32.02 7.65
N ALA A 194 -13.76 -32.46 8.86
CA ALA A 194 -14.19 -31.85 10.10
C ALA A 194 -13.69 -30.39 10.23
N LEU A 195 -12.41 -30.15 9.90
CA LEU A 195 -11.83 -28.81 9.88
C LEU A 195 -12.57 -27.90 8.89
N ALA A 196 -12.82 -28.37 7.66
CA ALA A 196 -13.56 -27.61 6.66
C ALA A 196 -14.92 -27.17 7.17
N SER A 197 -15.67 -28.09 7.80
CA SER A 197 -16.97 -27.79 8.42
C SER A 197 -16.86 -26.76 9.55
N LEU A 198 -15.88 -26.93 10.46
CA LEU A 198 -15.65 -26.04 11.60
C LEU A 198 -15.37 -24.60 11.19
N VAL A 199 -14.58 -24.43 10.12
CA VAL A 199 -14.17 -23.08 9.66
C VAL A 199 -15.02 -22.54 8.52
N GLY A 200 -16.02 -23.29 8.03
CA GLY A 200 -16.92 -22.86 6.97
C GLY A 200 -16.31 -22.88 5.57
N GLU A 201 -15.26 -23.67 5.35
CA GLU A 201 -14.61 -23.80 4.05
C GLU A 201 -15.17 -25.01 3.25
N PRO A 202 -15.14 -24.96 1.90
CA PRO A 202 -15.58 -26.08 1.07
C PRO A 202 -14.68 -27.30 1.27
N ALA A 203 -15.23 -28.42 1.74
CA ALA A 203 -14.48 -29.64 2.05
C ALA A 203 -13.82 -30.27 0.81
N GLY A 204 -14.52 -30.31 -0.34
CA GLY A 204 -14.03 -30.96 -1.56
C GLY A 204 -12.65 -30.50 -2.03
N PRO A 205 -12.44 -29.20 -2.27
CA PRO A 205 -11.13 -28.67 -2.65
C PRO A 205 -10.02 -28.93 -1.64
N LEU A 206 -10.33 -28.88 -0.33
CA LEU A 206 -9.34 -29.16 0.73
C LEU A 206 -8.95 -30.63 0.76
N VAL A 207 -9.93 -31.55 0.67
CA VAL A 207 -9.69 -33.01 0.60
C VAL A 207 -8.86 -33.35 -0.64
N SER A 208 -9.15 -32.74 -1.78
CA SER A 208 -8.36 -32.94 -3.01
C SER A 208 -6.90 -32.50 -2.85
N LYS A 209 -6.66 -31.31 -2.27
CA LYS A 209 -5.29 -30.81 -1.96
C LYS A 209 -4.57 -31.75 -0.99
N PHE A 210 -5.25 -32.20 0.05
CA PHE A 210 -4.72 -33.13 1.03
C PHE A 210 -4.33 -34.48 0.39
N SER A 211 -5.21 -35.05 -0.43
CA SER A 211 -4.96 -36.33 -1.12
C SER A 211 -3.78 -36.20 -2.09
N ALA A 212 -3.66 -35.09 -2.83
CA ALA A 212 -2.53 -34.82 -3.70
C ALA A 212 -1.21 -34.70 -2.92
N ALA A 213 -1.21 -34.00 -1.79
CA ALA A 213 -0.03 -33.88 -0.92
C ALA A 213 0.41 -35.23 -0.36
N LYS A 214 -0.54 -36.06 0.09
CA LYS A 214 -0.28 -37.45 0.54
C LYS A 214 0.32 -38.30 -0.56
N ALA A 215 -0.24 -38.30 -1.76
CA ALA A 215 0.24 -39.06 -2.90
C ALA A 215 1.67 -38.63 -3.31
N ALA A 216 2.00 -37.37 -3.17
CA ALA A 216 3.33 -36.82 -3.45
C ALA A 216 4.34 -37.01 -2.30
N GLY A 217 3.95 -37.62 -1.17
CA GLY A 217 4.80 -37.73 0.02
C GLY A 217 5.22 -36.35 0.61
N SER A 218 4.44 -35.31 0.37
CA SER A 218 4.74 -33.94 0.81
C SER A 218 4.38 -33.76 2.28
N ASN A 219 5.33 -33.25 3.06
CA ASN A 219 5.11 -32.80 4.45
C ASN A 219 4.85 -31.30 4.56
N ALA A 220 4.72 -30.58 3.44
CA ALA A 220 4.41 -29.16 3.45
C ALA A 220 3.01 -28.91 4.03
N ALA A 221 2.92 -28.01 5.00
CA ALA A 221 1.64 -27.62 5.60
C ALA A 221 0.69 -27.05 4.54
N ILE A 222 -0.57 -27.50 4.55
CA ILE A 222 -1.63 -27.05 3.63
C ILE A 222 -2.38 -25.90 4.29
N PRO A 223 -2.28 -24.67 3.77
CA PRO A 223 -3.05 -23.54 4.30
C PRO A 223 -4.55 -23.73 4.10
N VAL A 224 -5.34 -23.43 5.14
CA VAL A 224 -6.80 -23.51 5.12
C VAL A 224 -7.39 -22.10 5.24
N ILE A 225 -7.23 -21.45 6.39
CA ILE A 225 -7.76 -20.12 6.67
C ILE A 225 -6.89 -19.40 7.69
N SER A 226 -6.92 -18.06 7.66
CA SER A 226 -6.36 -17.23 8.74
C SER A 226 -7.51 -16.70 9.60
N LEU A 227 -7.57 -17.11 10.86
CA LEU A 227 -8.57 -16.65 11.82
C LEU A 227 -8.08 -15.43 12.58
N ARG A 228 -8.95 -14.44 12.81
CA ARG A 228 -8.71 -13.37 13.77
C ARG A 228 -8.65 -13.95 15.17
N LYS A 229 -7.98 -13.26 16.09
CA LYS A 229 -7.83 -13.74 17.46
C LYS A 229 -9.16 -14.17 18.09
N ASP A 230 -10.19 -13.33 18.02
CA ASP A 230 -11.47 -13.61 18.66
C ASP A 230 -12.19 -14.79 18.01
N ASP A 231 -12.19 -14.88 16.66
CA ASP A 231 -12.75 -16.02 15.92
C ASP A 231 -11.99 -17.32 16.22
N PHE A 232 -10.68 -17.23 16.42
CA PHE A 232 -9.84 -18.37 16.81
C PHE A 232 -10.15 -18.84 18.23
N GLU A 233 -10.24 -17.93 19.21
CA GLU A 233 -10.52 -18.32 20.60
C GLU A 233 -11.89 -19.03 20.75
N VAL A 234 -12.88 -18.61 19.98
CA VAL A 234 -14.20 -19.29 19.95
C VAL A 234 -14.08 -20.74 19.43
N LYS A 235 -13.17 -21.00 18.49
CA LYS A 235 -13.02 -22.32 17.83
C LYS A 235 -11.87 -23.15 18.39
N ARG A 236 -11.11 -22.60 19.32
CA ARG A 236 -9.84 -23.17 19.78
C ARG A 236 -9.96 -24.60 20.31
N ALA A 237 -10.94 -24.86 21.17
CA ALA A 237 -11.13 -26.19 21.77
C ALA A 237 -11.41 -27.27 20.72
N GLU A 238 -12.18 -26.92 19.68
CA GLU A 238 -12.49 -27.83 18.58
C GLU A 238 -11.27 -28.03 17.64
N LEU A 239 -10.50 -26.97 17.41
CA LEU A 239 -9.24 -27.05 16.64
C LEU A 239 -8.20 -27.91 17.35
N ASP A 240 -8.07 -27.80 18.69
CA ASP A 240 -7.15 -28.58 19.53
C ASP A 240 -7.48 -30.09 19.49
N ALA A 241 -8.75 -30.44 19.29
CA ALA A 241 -9.20 -31.83 19.18
C ALA A 241 -8.86 -32.47 17.80
N LEU A 242 -8.50 -31.68 16.79
CA LEU A 242 -8.24 -32.16 15.43
C LEU A 242 -6.77 -32.54 15.24
N VAL A 243 -6.45 -33.82 15.22
CA VAL A 243 -5.08 -34.32 15.02
C VAL A 243 -4.55 -33.90 13.64
N GLY A 244 -3.36 -33.28 13.63
CA GLY A 244 -2.72 -32.80 12.40
C GLY A 244 -3.17 -31.41 11.94
N VAL A 245 -3.95 -30.70 12.76
CA VAL A 245 -4.21 -29.27 12.58
C VAL A 245 -3.18 -28.48 13.40
N VAL A 246 -2.57 -27.46 12.78
CA VAL A 246 -1.64 -26.54 13.41
C VAL A 246 -2.00 -25.09 13.04
N TYR A 247 -1.78 -24.15 13.96
CA TYR A 247 -2.23 -22.78 13.81
C TYR A 247 -1.21 -21.76 14.34
N PRO A 248 -0.02 -21.63 13.69
CA PRO A 248 0.96 -20.64 14.06
C PRO A 248 0.34 -19.23 14.04
N SER A 249 0.72 -18.40 15.02
CA SER A 249 0.26 -17.02 15.06
C SER A 249 1.24 -16.07 14.38
N ARG A 250 0.72 -15.01 13.78
CA ARG A 250 1.51 -13.89 13.27
C ARG A 250 0.79 -12.56 13.45
N GLN A 251 1.53 -11.46 13.35
CA GLN A 251 0.98 -10.12 13.38
C GLN A 251 0.62 -9.66 11.97
N GLN A 252 -0.60 -9.11 11.81
CA GLN A 252 -1.09 -8.60 10.54
C GLN A 252 -1.98 -7.38 10.75
N PRO A 253 -1.87 -6.31 9.92
CA PRO A 253 -2.83 -5.22 9.96
C PRO A 253 -4.21 -5.70 9.48
N LEU A 254 -5.21 -5.52 10.33
CA LEU A 254 -6.60 -5.90 10.08
C LEU A 254 -7.50 -4.68 10.21
N ALA A 255 -8.42 -4.52 9.27
CA ALA A 255 -9.53 -3.59 9.40
C ALA A 255 -10.58 -4.13 10.40
N ILE A 256 -11.48 -3.28 10.88
CA ILE A 256 -12.53 -3.64 11.86
C ILE A 256 -13.44 -4.77 11.37
N SER A 257 -13.63 -4.92 10.05
CA SER A 257 -14.23 -6.12 9.44
C SER A 257 -13.47 -6.52 8.16
N THR A 258 -13.74 -7.70 7.61
CA THR A 258 -13.10 -8.20 6.38
C THR A 258 -13.47 -7.38 5.14
N THR A 259 -14.62 -6.73 5.13
CA THR A 259 -15.15 -5.93 4.03
C THR A 259 -14.96 -4.43 4.22
N PHE A 260 -14.68 -3.97 5.46
CA PHE A 260 -14.65 -2.56 5.81
C PHE A 260 -13.70 -1.75 4.93
N ALA A 261 -14.26 -0.88 4.10
CA ALA A 261 -13.57 -0.01 3.15
C ALA A 261 -12.45 -0.73 2.37
N ARG A 262 -12.63 -2.03 2.08
CA ARG A 262 -11.58 -2.93 1.64
C ARG A 262 -10.83 -2.45 0.39
N PRO A 263 -11.49 -2.00 -0.71
CA PRO A 263 -10.79 -1.50 -1.89
C PRO A 263 -10.02 -0.20 -1.63
N LEU A 264 -10.46 0.61 -0.66
CA LEU A 264 -9.77 1.83 -0.25
C LEU A 264 -8.56 1.53 0.64
N LEU A 265 -8.76 0.78 1.73
CA LEU A 265 -7.69 0.43 2.67
C LEU A 265 -6.65 -0.47 2.02
N GLY A 266 -7.09 -1.36 1.12
CA GLY A 266 -6.21 -2.27 0.39
C GLY A 266 -5.83 -3.52 1.20
N SER A 267 -4.78 -4.19 0.73
CA SER A 267 -4.30 -5.47 1.28
C SER A 267 -2.87 -5.37 1.79
N PHE A 268 -2.53 -6.26 2.71
CA PHE A 268 -1.20 -6.46 3.26
C PHE A 268 -0.84 -7.94 3.10
N GLY A 269 0.39 -8.25 2.72
CA GLY A 269 0.81 -9.62 2.49
C GLY A 269 2.29 -9.76 2.16
N PRO A 270 2.76 -10.97 1.84
CA PRO A 270 4.14 -11.23 1.47
C PRO A 270 4.52 -10.45 0.21
N VAL A 271 5.73 -9.90 0.19
CA VAL A 271 6.24 -9.15 -0.95
C VAL A 271 6.46 -10.06 -2.16
N THR A 272 6.10 -9.58 -3.34
CA THR A 272 6.42 -10.25 -4.60
C THR A 272 7.86 -9.97 -5.04
N GLY A 273 8.40 -10.79 -5.93
CA GLY A 273 9.73 -10.53 -6.53
C GLY A 273 9.82 -9.15 -7.21
N GLU A 274 8.71 -8.67 -7.76
CA GLU A 274 8.62 -7.33 -8.36
C GLU A 274 8.75 -6.21 -7.31
N ILE A 275 8.06 -6.36 -6.17
CA ILE A 275 8.18 -5.41 -5.04
C ILE A 275 9.62 -5.40 -4.52
N VAL A 276 10.22 -6.58 -4.31
CA VAL A 276 11.62 -6.67 -3.88
C VAL A 276 12.54 -5.92 -4.85
N LYS A 277 12.42 -6.18 -6.16
CA LYS A 277 13.24 -5.54 -7.19
C LYS A 277 13.08 -4.01 -7.23
N LYS A 278 11.84 -3.50 -7.08
CA LYS A 278 11.53 -2.06 -7.10
C LYS A 278 11.81 -1.34 -5.78
N SER A 279 12.03 -2.07 -4.70
CA SER A 279 12.12 -1.51 -3.35
C SER A 279 13.43 -0.80 -3.04
N GLY A 280 14.48 -0.94 -3.89
CA GLY A 280 15.81 -0.41 -3.60
C GLY A 280 16.39 -0.96 -2.29
N GLY A 281 16.24 -2.28 -2.05
CA GLY A 281 16.74 -2.95 -0.84
C GLY A 281 15.87 -2.83 0.40
N ARG A 282 14.78 -2.02 0.36
CA ARG A 282 13.85 -1.91 1.48
C ARG A 282 13.22 -3.25 1.86
N TYR A 283 12.89 -4.09 0.87
CA TYR A 283 12.31 -5.41 1.06
C TYR A 283 13.21 -6.51 0.54
N VAL A 284 13.15 -7.67 1.20
CA VAL A 284 13.74 -8.93 0.76
C VAL A 284 12.67 -10.01 0.70
N ALA A 285 12.96 -11.12 0.04
CA ALA A 285 12.05 -12.27 0.00
C ALA A 285 11.69 -12.74 1.42
N GLY A 286 10.40 -12.93 1.69
CA GLY A 286 9.88 -13.28 3.01
C GLY A 286 9.40 -12.10 3.85
N ASP A 287 9.72 -10.84 3.48
CA ASP A 287 9.12 -9.66 4.11
C ASP A 287 7.64 -9.50 3.72
N TYR A 288 6.92 -8.67 4.49
CA TYR A 288 5.52 -8.31 4.26
C TYR A 288 5.39 -6.80 4.03
N ALA A 289 4.48 -6.41 3.15
CA ALA A 289 4.23 -5.01 2.79
C ALA A 289 2.76 -4.75 2.50
N GLY A 290 2.37 -3.48 2.41
CA GLY A 290 1.12 -3.07 1.77
C GLY A 290 1.18 -3.35 0.28
N LEU A 291 0.17 -4.06 -0.25
CA LEU A 291 0.15 -4.54 -1.64
C LEU A 291 -0.78 -3.71 -2.53
N SER A 292 -1.80 -3.09 -1.96
CA SER A 292 -2.80 -2.30 -2.70
C SER A 292 -3.44 -1.23 -1.80
N GLY A 293 -4.27 -0.36 -2.41
CA GLY A 293 -4.99 0.71 -1.72
C GLY A 293 -4.06 1.62 -0.92
N LEU A 294 -4.57 2.20 0.16
CA LEU A 294 -3.80 3.08 1.04
C LEU A 294 -2.63 2.35 1.71
N GLN A 295 -2.80 1.07 2.06
CA GLN A 295 -1.70 0.28 2.64
C GLN A 295 -0.51 0.17 1.68
N GLY A 296 -0.74 0.01 0.37
CA GLY A 296 0.32 -0.04 -0.63
C GLY A 296 0.87 1.35 -0.96
N GLN A 297 -0.01 2.33 -1.17
CA GLN A 297 0.38 3.69 -1.56
C GLN A 297 1.21 4.39 -0.46
N TYR A 298 0.85 4.19 0.81
CA TYR A 298 1.52 4.79 1.96
C TYR A 298 2.39 3.79 2.74
N ASP A 299 2.84 2.74 2.08
CA ASP A 299 3.57 1.66 2.75
C ASP A 299 4.88 2.11 3.42
N LYS A 300 5.59 3.08 2.83
CA LYS A 300 6.80 3.66 3.46
C LYS A 300 6.49 4.31 4.81
N GLN A 301 5.38 5.05 4.88
CA GLN A 301 4.96 5.73 6.10
C GLN A 301 4.45 4.71 7.13
N LEU A 302 3.50 3.86 6.71
CA LEU A 302 2.87 2.88 7.59
C LEU A 302 3.83 1.80 8.06
N GLY A 303 4.75 1.33 7.20
CA GLY A 303 5.69 0.25 7.49
C GLY A 303 6.93 0.69 8.28
N GLY A 304 7.22 1.98 8.37
CA GLY A 304 8.44 2.49 9.01
C GLY A 304 9.72 2.08 8.27
N THR A 305 10.82 1.97 8.99
CA THR A 305 12.12 1.56 8.44
C THR A 305 12.56 0.25 9.09
N PRO A 306 12.99 -0.77 8.30
CA PRO A 306 13.47 -2.00 8.89
C PRO A 306 14.78 -1.80 9.64
N GLY A 307 14.92 -2.50 10.74
CA GLY A 307 16.17 -2.71 11.46
C GLY A 307 16.86 -3.98 11.00
N ILE A 308 18.04 -4.20 11.54
CA ILE A 308 18.79 -5.43 11.34
C ILE A 308 19.48 -5.83 12.64
N LYS A 309 19.50 -7.13 12.92
CA LYS A 309 20.18 -7.72 14.06
C LYS A 309 21.10 -8.83 13.56
N VAL A 310 22.39 -8.77 13.90
CA VAL A 310 23.34 -9.85 13.64
C VAL A 310 23.67 -10.53 14.95
N THR A 311 23.48 -11.85 15.00
CA THR A 311 23.75 -12.70 16.17
C THR A 311 24.62 -13.89 15.78
N ALA A 312 25.20 -14.55 16.75
CA ALA A 312 25.75 -15.90 16.59
C ALA A 312 24.70 -16.94 16.94
N SER A 313 24.64 -18.06 16.18
CA SER A 313 23.62 -19.13 16.40
C SER A 313 23.70 -19.78 17.76
N ASP A 314 24.87 -19.78 18.42
CA ASP A 314 25.10 -20.28 19.77
C ASP A 314 24.78 -19.24 20.87
N LYS A 315 24.57 -17.97 20.53
CA LYS A 315 24.22 -16.87 21.42
C LYS A 315 23.17 -15.95 20.81
N PRO A 316 21.98 -16.45 20.46
CA PRO A 316 20.98 -15.69 19.71
C PRO A 316 20.40 -14.50 20.50
N ALA A 317 20.48 -14.53 21.83
CA ALA A 317 20.02 -13.44 22.69
C ALA A 317 20.96 -12.21 22.71
N THR A 318 22.24 -12.41 22.35
CA THR A 318 23.26 -11.36 22.42
C THR A 318 23.58 -10.85 21.01
N PRO A 319 23.16 -9.64 20.62
CA PRO A 319 23.50 -9.09 19.32
C PRO A 319 25.00 -8.77 19.22
N LEU A 320 25.62 -9.13 18.11
CA LEU A 320 26.95 -8.68 17.72
C LEU A 320 26.86 -7.30 17.06
N PHE A 321 25.74 -7.04 16.40
CA PHE A 321 25.38 -5.77 15.81
C PHE A 321 23.86 -5.62 15.79
N GLU A 322 23.36 -4.44 16.10
CA GLU A 322 21.94 -4.13 16.00
C GLU A 322 21.73 -2.69 15.56
N LYS A 323 20.89 -2.52 14.54
CA LYS A 323 20.26 -1.25 14.22
C LYS A 323 18.76 -1.42 14.44
N PRO A 324 18.18 -0.72 15.41
CA PRO A 324 16.76 -0.83 15.70
C PRO A 324 15.88 -0.48 14.51
N ALA A 325 14.76 -1.16 14.38
CA ALA A 325 13.72 -0.78 13.46
C ALA A 325 13.04 0.50 13.91
N VAL A 326 12.60 1.33 12.94
CA VAL A 326 11.78 2.51 13.22
C VAL A 326 10.32 2.16 12.95
N ALA A 327 9.45 2.42 13.92
CA ALA A 327 8.02 2.19 13.78
C ALA A 327 7.42 3.06 12.66
N GLY A 328 6.34 2.57 12.05
CA GLY A 328 5.57 3.32 11.09
C GLY A 328 4.77 4.43 11.75
N THR A 329 4.42 5.45 10.95
CA THR A 329 3.62 6.59 11.40
C THR A 329 2.15 6.33 11.08
N PRO A 330 1.21 6.60 12.00
CA PRO A 330 -0.22 6.45 11.76
C PRO A 330 -0.73 7.37 10.65
N MET A 331 -1.86 6.99 10.04
CA MET A 331 -2.62 7.79 9.08
C MET A 331 -4.00 8.06 9.65
N THR A 332 -4.50 9.30 9.55
CA THR A 332 -5.86 9.66 9.96
C THR A 332 -6.72 9.95 8.74
N LEU A 333 -7.84 9.25 8.61
CA LEU A 333 -8.84 9.46 7.58
C LEU A 333 -10.02 10.26 8.10
N THR A 334 -10.87 10.72 7.18
CA THR A 334 -12.15 11.38 7.51
C THR A 334 -13.30 10.38 7.63
N LEU A 335 -13.07 9.10 7.39
CA LEU A 335 -14.10 8.06 7.47
C LEU A 335 -14.74 8.02 8.86
N ASP A 336 -16.07 7.83 8.85
CA ASP A 336 -16.86 7.53 10.03
C ASP A 336 -17.26 6.06 9.99
N PRO A 337 -16.82 5.22 10.95
CA PRO A 337 -17.10 3.78 10.92
C PRO A 337 -18.57 3.43 10.89
N LYS A 338 -19.44 4.22 11.53
CA LYS A 338 -20.89 4.00 11.52
C LYS A 338 -21.45 4.25 10.12
N VAL A 339 -21.08 5.37 9.49
CA VAL A 339 -21.52 5.74 8.15
C VAL A 339 -21.00 4.75 7.09
N GLN A 340 -19.72 4.34 7.23
CA GLN A 340 -19.11 3.34 6.34
C GLN A 340 -19.83 1.98 6.43
N SER A 341 -20.07 1.50 7.65
CA SER A 341 -20.78 0.22 7.87
C SER A 341 -22.23 0.27 7.38
N ALA A 342 -22.93 1.40 7.57
CA ALA A 342 -24.28 1.60 7.03
C ALA A 342 -24.28 1.56 5.49
N ALA A 343 -23.27 2.16 4.85
CA ALA A 343 -23.12 2.16 3.40
C ALA A 343 -22.86 0.74 2.86
N GLU A 344 -21.97 -0.01 3.48
CA GLU A 344 -21.67 -1.41 3.12
C GLU A 344 -22.89 -2.32 3.30
N ALA A 345 -23.60 -2.16 4.42
CA ALA A 345 -24.82 -2.93 4.70
C ALA A 345 -25.94 -2.62 3.69
N ALA A 346 -26.05 -1.38 3.21
CA ALA A 346 -27.01 -1.03 2.16
C ALA A 346 -26.65 -1.72 0.84
N LEU A 347 -25.37 -1.80 0.49
CA LEU A 347 -24.93 -2.45 -0.74
C LEU A 347 -24.94 -3.99 -0.67
N ALA A 348 -25.01 -4.60 0.50
CA ALA A 348 -24.98 -6.06 0.65
C ALA A 348 -26.10 -6.77 -0.15
N SER A 349 -27.26 -6.13 -0.31
CA SER A 349 -28.39 -6.68 -1.07
C SER A 349 -28.17 -6.71 -2.58
N THR A 350 -27.12 -6.04 -3.12
CA THR A 350 -26.82 -6.10 -4.56
C THR A 350 -26.11 -7.39 -4.97
N GLY A 351 -25.66 -8.20 -4.01
CA GLY A 351 -24.97 -9.46 -4.26
C GLY A 351 -23.71 -9.27 -5.09
N ALA A 352 -23.63 -9.97 -6.22
CA ALA A 352 -22.51 -9.90 -7.14
C ALA A 352 -22.56 -8.68 -8.09
N VAL A 353 -23.69 -7.94 -8.14
CA VAL A 353 -23.82 -6.78 -9.04
C VAL A 353 -22.94 -5.63 -8.54
N PRO A 354 -21.99 -5.17 -9.38
CA PRO A 354 -21.07 -4.12 -8.97
C PRO A 354 -21.81 -2.83 -8.60
N SER A 355 -21.53 -2.34 -7.39
CA SER A 355 -22.20 -1.16 -6.85
C SER A 355 -21.28 -0.35 -5.95
N ALA A 356 -21.62 0.91 -5.69
CA ALA A 356 -20.86 1.79 -4.81
C ALA A 356 -21.77 2.79 -4.10
N LEU A 357 -21.36 3.19 -2.89
CA LEU A 357 -21.97 4.28 -2.15
C LEU A 357 -20.87 5.14 -1.53
N VAL A 358 -20.94 6.45 -1.78
CA VAL A 358 -20.08 7.45 -1.15
C VAL A 358 -20.93 8.39 -0.33
N ALA A 359 -20.48 8.69 0.90
CA ALA A 359 -21.11 9.68 1.77
C ALA A 359 -20.13 10.81 2.10
N VAL A 360 -20.66 12.03 2.18
CA VAL A 360 -19.92 13.27 2.41
C VAL A 360 -20.58 14.04 3.55
N ASP A 361 -19.79 14.59 4.45
CA ASP A 361 -20.24 15.52 5.48
C ASP A 361 -20.66 16.84 4.82
N VAL A 362 -21.93 17.20 4.97
CA VAL A 362 -22.48 18.44 4.36
C VAL A 362 -21.76 19.66 4.89
N THR A 363 -21.39 19.72 6.16
CA THR A 363 -20.75 20.89 6.77
C THR A 363 -19.30 21.06 6.31
N THR A 364 -18.51 19.97 6.31
CA THR A 364 -17.06 20.06 6.11
C THR A 364 -16.61 19.69 4.69
N GLY A 365 -17.42 18.92 3.94
CA GLY A 365 -17.02 18.34 2.66
C GLY A 365 -16.15 17.08 2.79
N ASP A 366 -15.93 16.57 3.99
CA ASP A 366 -15.14 15.36 4.24
C ASP A 366 -15.88 14.10 3.75
N LEU A 367 -15.16 13.14 3.16
CA LEU A 367 -15.72 11.85 2.84
C LEU A 367 -15.90 11.03 4.12
N LEU A 368 -17.14 10.66 4.42
CA LEU A 368 -17.50 9.84 5.59
C LEU A 368 -17.52 8.35 5.29
N ALA A 369 -17.81 7.97 4.05
CA ALA A 369 -17.86 6.58 3.61
C ALA A 369 -17.42 6.44 2.15
N VAL A 370 -16.75 5.34 1.85
CA VAL A 370 -16.31 4.91 0.52
C VAL A 370 -16.57 3.41 0.41
N ALA A 371 -17.84 3.04 0.15
CA ALA A 371 -18.28 1.66 0.11
C ALA A 371 -18.36 1.12 -1.32
N ASN A 372 -18.00 -0.14 -1.49
CA ASN A 372 -18.05 -0.87 -2.77
C ASN A 372 -18.64 -2.27 -2.57
N SER A 373 -19.39 -2.77 -3.53
CA SER A 373 -19.81 -4.17 -3.64
C SER A 373 -19.51 -4.67 -5.07
N PRO A 374 -18.89 -5.86 -5.25
CA PRO A 374 -18.23 -6.64 -4.20
C PRO A 374 -17.15 -5.85 -3.45
N ALA A 375 -16.89 -6.22 -2.19
CA ALA A 375 -15.91 -5.55 -1.33
C ALA A 375 -14.44 -5.81 -1.74
N PHE A 376 -14.20 -6.44 -2.87
CA PHE A 376 -12.89 -6.76 -3.41
C PHE A 376 -12.74 -6.25 -4.84
N GLY A 377 -11.52 -5.95 -5.25
CA GLY A 377 -11.21 -5.48 -6.59
C GLY A 377 -11.17 -3.95 -6.70
N MET A 378 -11.75 -3.41 -7.77
CA MET A 378 -11.71 -1.99 -8.10
C MET A 378 -12.42 -1.11 -7.06
N ASN A 379 -11.83 0.02 -6.70
CA ASN A 379 -12.49 1.06 -5.90
C ASN A 379 -13.43 1.90 -6.78
N ARG A 380 -14.60 1.35 -7.11
CA ARG A 380 -15.61 2.02 -7.96
C ARG A 380 -16.06 3.36 -7.41
N ALA A 381 -16.18 3.43 -6.11
CA ALA A 381 -16.59 4.64 -5.40
C ALA A 381 -15.76 5.88 -5.79
N LEU A 382 -14.45 5.69 -6.01
CA LEU A 382 -13.51 6.77 -6.31
C LEU A 382 -12.98 6.75 -7.75
N GLN A 383 -12.87 5.58 -8.39
CA GLN A 383 -12.10 5.41 -9.62
C GLN A 383 -12.94 5.17 -10.88
N SER A 384 -14.25 4.89 -10.73
CA SER A 384 -15.11 4.67 -11.88
C SER A 384 -15.41 5.96 -12.65
N ALA A 385 -15.63 5.80 -13.95
CA ALA A 385 -15.97 6.87 -14.88
C ALA A 385 -17.19 6.45 -15.70
N TYR A 386 -18.38 6.82 -15.23
CA TYR A 386 -19.65 6.40 -15.83
C TYR A 386 -20.53 7.59 -16.19
N ALA A 387 -21.38 7.42 -17.22
CA ALA A 387 -22.39 8.40 -17.53
C ALA A 387 -23.30 8.64 -16.31
N PRO A 388 -23.54 9.88 -15.89
CA PRO A 388 -24.37 10.21 -14.72
C PRO A 388 -25.86 10.03 -14.97
N GLY A 389 -26.28 9.98 -16.22
CA GLY A 389 -27.70 10.06 -16.57
C GLY A 389 -28.36 11.29 -15.94
N SER A 390 -29.63 11.17 -15.62
CA SER A 390 -30.42 12.29 -15.08
C SER A 390 -29.92 12.89 -13.75
N THR A 391 -28.91 12.32 -13.08
CA THR A 391 -28.32 13.00 -11.91
C THR A 391 -27.58 14.27 -12.29
N LEU A 392 -27.05 14.39 -13.52
CA LEU A 392 -26.42 15.61 -14.01
C LEU A 392 -27.42 16.79 -14.17
N LYS A 393 -28.72 16.50 -14.28
CA LYS A 393 -29.75 17.54 -14.33
C LYS A 393 -29.69 18.46 -13.11
N VAL A 394 -29.11 18.04 -12.00
CA VAL A 394 -28.80 18.90 -10.84
C VAL A 394 -27.89 20.06 -11.26
N ALA A 395 -26.79 19.77 -11.96
CA ALA A 395 -25.87 20.80 -12.43
C ALA A 395 -26.48 21.66 -13.56
N THR A 396 -27.18 21.02 -14.49
CA THR A 396 -27.89 21.74 -15.58
C THR A 396 -28.93 22.71 -15.01
N THR A 397 -29.73 22.26 -14.03
CA THR A 397 -30.72 23.09 -13.36
C THR A 397 -30.09 24.22 -12.59
N TYR A 398 -28.98 23.98 -11.88
CA TYR A 398 -28.24 25.07 -11.22
C TYR A 398 -27.81 26.16 -12.22
N SER A 399 -27.33 25.78 -13.41
CA SER A 399 -27.01 26.74 -14.47
C SER A 399 -28.24 27.53 -14.93
N LEU A 400 -29.34 26.82 -15.20
CA LEU A 400 -30.58 27.45 -15.68
C LEU A 400 -31.18 28.43 -14.65
N LEU A 401 -31.25 28.01 -13.38
CA LEU A 401 -31.71 28.89 -12.28
C LEU A 401 -30.81 30.11 -12.07
N SER A 402 -29.49 29.91 -12.17
CA SER A 402 -28.52 31.01 -12.08
C SER A 402 -28.68 32.05 -13.20
N LYS A 403 -29.24 31.63 -14.34
CA LYS A 403 -29.57 32.48 -15.51
C LYS A 403 -30.99 33.04 -15.51
N GLY A 404 -31.75 32.81 -14.44
CA GLY A 404 -33.06 33.42 -14.25
C GLY A 404 -34.25 32.52 -14.57
N LEU A 405 -34.06 31.24 -14.93
CA LEU A 405 -35.21 30.32 -15.00
C LEU A 405 -35.88 30.25 -13.63
N SER A 406 -37.22 30.20 -13.63
CA SER A 406 -38.00 29.98 -12.40
C SER A 406 -38.54 28.54 -12.35
N PRO A 407 -38.63 27.91 -11.18
CA PRO A 407 -39.32 26.64 -11.01
C PRO A 407 -40.78 26.62 -11.51
N ALA A 408 -41.45 27.79 -11.55
CA ALA A 408 -42.81 27.97 -12.04
C ALA A 408 -42.92 28.19 -13.56
N THR A 409 -41.78 28.37 -14.25
CA THR A 409 -41.77 28.56 -15.72
C THR A 409 -42.37 27.35 -16.41
N THR A 410 -43.38 27.55 -17.24
CA THR A 410 -43.98 26.50 -18.06
C THR A 410 -42.98 26.01 -19.11
N VAL A 411 -42.67 24.72 -19.13
CA VAL A 411 -41.81 24.04 -20.09
C VAL A 411 -42.57 22.89 -20.71
N ASN A 412 -42.33 22.59 -21.97
CA ASN A 412 -43.01 21.49 -22.66
C ASN A 412 -42.15 20.23 -22.55
N CYS A 413 -42.81 19.12 -22.15
CA CYS A 413 -42.26 17.76 -22.10
C CYS A 413 -42.93 16.85 -23.14
N PRO A 414 -42.60 17.01 -24.44
CA PRO A 414 -43.15 16.11 -25.46
C PRO A 414 -42.52 14.71 -25.38
N PRO A 415 -43.07 13.66 -26.00
CA PRO A 415 -42.52 12.30 -25.97
C PRO A 415 -41.13 12.21 -26.63
N SER A 416 -40.88 13.05 -27.60
CA SER A 416 -39.56 13.15 -28.28
C SER A 416 -39.30 14.57 -28.80
N LEU A 417 -38.02 14.87 -29.03
CA LEU A 417 -37.54 16.13 -29.63
C LEU A 417 -36.40 15.83 -30.59
N VAL A 418 -36.42 16.45 -31.77
CA VAL A 418 -35.36 16.30 -32.77
C VAL A 418 -34.39 17.49 -32.69
N VAL A 419 -33.10 17.21 -32.57
CA VAL A 419 -32.02 18.21 -32.62
C VAL A 419 -31.05 17.80 -33.71
N GLU A 420 -30.94 18.62 -34.76
CA GLU A 420 -30.05 18.35 -35.91
C GLU A 420 -30.16 16.89 -36.43
N GLY A 421 -31.38 16.38 -36.61
CA GLY A 421 -31.64 15.03 -37.12
C GLY A 421 -31.56 13.92 -36.09
N THR A 422 -31.09 14.20 -34.86
CA THR A 422 -31.01 13.22 -33.77
C THR A 422 -32.29 13.27 -32.93
N THR A 423 -33.03 12.15 -32.84
CA THR A 423 -34.21 12.05 -32.00
C THR A 423 -33.82 11.73 -30.55
N MET A 424 -34.23 12.59 -29.64
CA MET A 424 -34.08 12.42 -28.19
C MET A 424 -35.43 12.15 -27.57
N ARG A 425 -35.50 11.22 -26.62
CA ARG A 425 -36.75 10.75 -26.02
C ARG A 425 -36.68 10.68 -24.50
N ASN A 426 -37.86 10.66 -23.86
CA ASN A 426 -37.99 10.39 -22.44
C ASN A 426 -37.81 8.89 -22.16
N TYR A 427 -37.45 8.56 -20.91
CA TYR A 427 -37.42 7.18 -20.44
C TYR A 427 -38.84 6.62 -20.48
N GLU A 428 -38.98 5.39 -20.97
CA GLU A 428 -40.31 4.73 -21.16
C GLU A 428 -41.35 5.57 -21.95
N HIS A 429 -40.89 6.50 -22.79
CA HIS A 429 -41.71 7.39 -23.60
C HIS A 429 -42.69 8.29 -22.82
N GLU A 430 -42.42 8.55 -21.54
CA GLU A 430 -43.22 9.44 -20.69
C GLU A 430 -43.41 10.81 -21.34
N THR A 431 -44.60 11.39 -21.20
CA THR A 431 -44.89 12.76 -21.64
C THR A 431 -45.70 13.48 -20.56
N LEU A 432 -45.37 14.73 -20.28
CA LEU A 432 -46.05 15.55 -19.27
C LEU A 432 -46.81 16.74 -19.93
N GLY A 433 -46.56 17.01 -21.20
CA GLY A 433 -47.05 18.20 -21.88
C GLY A 433 -46.43 19.49 -21.35
N ALA A 434 -47.19 20.56 -21.40
CA ALA A 434 -46.76 21.88 -20.91
C ALA A 434 -47.03 22.00 -19.40
N VAL A 435 -46.04 21.86 -18.58
CA VAL A 435 -46.13 21.90 -17.10
C VAL A 435 -45.08 22.86 -16.50
N PRO A 436 -45.20 23.26 -15.23
CA PRO A 436 -44.13 23.99 -14.55
C PRO A 436 -42.81 23.21 -14.55
N PHE A 437 -41.68 23.87 -14.74
CA PHE A 437 -40.33 23.22 -14.72
C PHE A 437 -40.07 22.39 -13.46
N SER A 438 -40.69 22.75 -12.34
CA SER A 438 -40.65 21.98 -11.10
C SER A 438 -41.19 20.55 -11.27
N VAL A 439 -42.21 20.38 -12.10
CA VAL A 439 -42.81 19.04 -12.43
C VAL A 439 -41.88 18.28 -13.37
N ASP A 440 -41.33 18.95 -14.42
CA ASP A 440 -40.37 18.33 -15.33
C ASP A 440 -39.11 17.81 -14.60
N PHE A 441 -38.59 18.62 -13.66
CA PHE A 441 -37.46 18.21 -12.82
C PHE A 441 -37.81 17.01 -11.91
N ALA A 442 -38.99 17.06 -11.26
CA ALA A 442 -39.44 16.02 -10.33
C ALA A 442 -39.60 14.68 -11.03
N HIS A 443 -40.19 14.67 -12.23
CA HIS A 443 -40.41 13.49 -13.07
C HIS A 443 -39.21 13.20 -14.02
N SER A 444 -38.18 14.05 -14.00
CA SER A 444 -36.97 13.84 -14.79
C SER A 444 -37.17 13.86 -16.31
N CYS A 445 -38.07 14.69 -16.85
CA CYS A 445 -38.32 14.81 -18.28
C CYS A 445 -37.04 15.15 -19.08
N ASN A 446 -36.60 14.28 -20.00
CA ASN A 446 -35.41 14.53 -20.83
C ASN A 446 -35.68 15.64 -21.86
N THR A 447 -36.81 15.57 -22.54
CA THR A 447 -37.14 16.48 -23.64
C THR A 447 -37.32 17.93 -23.18
N ALA A 448 -37.78 18.14 -21.96
CA ALA A 448 -37.80 19.50 -21.35
C ALA A 448 -36.36 20.07 -21.23
N PHE A 449 -35.39 19.25 -20.77
CA PHE A 449 -33.99 19.67 -20.68
C PHE A 449 -33.35 19.86 -22.06
N VAL A 450 -33.68 19.01 -23.04
CA VAL A 450 -33.26 19.18 -24.44
C VAL A 450 -33.74 20.51 -24.99
N GLY A 451 -35.00 20.88 -24.77
CA GLY A 451 -35.56 22.17 -25.20
C GLY A 451 -34.88 23.34 -24.51
N LEU A 452 -34.63 23.24 -23.20
CA LEU A 452 -33.94 24.29 -22.44
C LEU A 452 -32.45 24.41 -22.80
N ALA A 453 -31.79 23.36 -23.28
CA ALA A 453 -30.40 23.40 -23.73
C ALA A 453 -30.19 24.37 -24.88
N ALA A 454 -31.22 24.66 -25.71
CA ALA A 454 -31.13 25.67 -26.75
C ALA A 454 -30.85 27.09 -26.20
N LYS A 455 -31.25 27.36 -24.96
CA LYS A 455 -31.04 28.64 -24.24
C LYS A 455 -29.70 28.72 -23.49
N MET A 456 -28.92 27.64 -23.54
CA MET A 456 -27.63 27.53 -22.81
C MET A 456 -26.46 27.75 -23.75
N GLY A 457 -25.37 28.30 -23.23
CA GLY A 457 -24.06 28.30 -23.90
C GLY A 457 -23.41 26.90 -23.85
N ASN A 458 -22.45 26.69 -24.73
CA ASN A 458 -21.78 25.38 -24.87
C ASN A 458 -21.00 24.95 -23.62
N SER A 459 -20.50 25.91 -22.81
CA SER A 459 -19.75 25.68 -21.56
C SER A 459 -20.60 25.70 -20.30
N ASP A 460 -21.89 26.02 -20.39
CA ASP A 460 -22.74 26.30 -19.21
C ASP A 460 -22.88 25.10 -18.28
N VAL A 461 -23.11 23.90 -18.83
CA VAL A 461 -23.22 22.66 -18.04
C VAL A 461 -21.87 22.34 -17.37
N GLN A 462 -20.75 22.51 -18.11
CA GLN A 462 -19.41 22.31 -17.56
C GLN A 462 -19.13 23.29 -16.40
N ALA A 463 -19.39 24.57 -16.58
CA ALA A 463 -19.16 25.60 -15.56
C ALA A 463 -19.98 25.33 -14.29
N ALA A 464 -21.28 24.98 -14.46
CA ALA A 464 -22.15 24.61 -13.36
C ALA A 464 -21.67 23.33 -12.64
N ALA A 465 -21.26 22.30 -13.39
CA ALA A 465 -20.73 21.07 -12.84
C ALA A 465 -19.46 21.33 -12.01
N LYS A 466 -18.52 22.13 -12.51
CA LYS A 466 -17.31 22.55 -11.78
C LYS A 466 -17.64 23.35 -10.51
N ALA A 467 -18.60 24.28 -10.59
CA ALA A 467 -19.05 25.04 -9.42
C ALA A 467 -19.62 24.15 -8.31
N LEU A 468 -20.19 23.00 -8.68
CA LEU A 468 -20.73 22.00 -7.76
C LEU A 468 -19.72 20.90 -7.38
N GLY A 469 -18.50 20.92 -7.94
CA GLY A 469 -17.40 20.02 -7.63
C GLY A 469 -17.14 18.91 -8.66
N ILE A 470 -17.96 18.71 -9.69
CA ILE A 470 -17.68 17.74 -10.76
C ILE A 470 -16.64 18.31 -11.73
N GLY A 471 -15.51 17.63 -11.88
CA GLY A 471 -14.42 18.08 -12.75
C GLY A 471 -13.67 19.30 -12.22
N ALA A 472 -13.75 19.57 -10.92
CA ALA A 472 -13.11 20.71 -10.26
C ALA A 472 -11.61 20.47 -9.89
N GLY A 473 -11.04 19.31 -10.26
CA GLY A 473 -9.61 19.00 -10.07
C GLY A 473 -9.25 18.27 -8.77
N TRP A 474 -10.13 18.23 -7.80
CA TRP A 474 -9.86 17.65 -6.47
C TRP A 474 -9.46 16.16 -6.45
N GLY A 475 -9.73 15.42 -7.53
CA GLY A 475 -9.36 14.00 -7.59
C GLY A 475 -7.87 13.74 -7.36
N SER A 476 -7.00 14.63 -7.82
CA SER A 476 -5.55 14.58 -7.58
C SER A 476 -5.16 14.95 -6.15
N HIS A 477 -6.02 15.64 -5.41
CA HIS A 477 -5.76 16.14 -4.06
C HIS A 477 -6.45 15.32 -2.96
N LEU A 478 -7.16 14.25 -3.32
CA LEU A 478 -7.80 13.38 -2.32
C LEU A 478 -6.80 12.46 -1.60
N GLY A 479 -5.58 12.32 -2.15
CA GLY A 479 -4.53 11.47 -1.60
C GLY A 479 -4.70 9.97 -1.92
N VAL A 480 -5.62 9.60 -2.82
CA VAL A 480 -5.84 8.22 -3.28
C VAL A 480 -5.58 8.14 -4.77
N ALA A 481 -4.63 7.31 -5.16
CA ALA A 481 -4.25 7.14 -6.56
C ALA A 481 -5.43 6.72 -7.44
N GLY A 482 -5.52 7.31 -8.64
CA GLY A 482 -6.57 6.99 -9.61
C GLY A 482 -7.95 7.55 -9.28
N THR A 483 -8.08 8.43 -8.28
CA THR A 483 -9.36 9.08 -7.98
C THR A 483 -9.83 9.93 -9.16
N PHE A 484 -11.09 9.72 -9.55
CA PHE A 484 -11.74 10.42 -10.66
C PHE A 484 -12.81 11.40 -10.16
N GLY A 485 -12.55 12.69 -10.26
CA GLY A 485 -13.43 13.79 -9.84
C GLY A 485 -14.52 14.17 -10.85
N GLY A 486 -14.69 13.39 -11.93
CA GLY A 486 -15.64 13.66 -12.99
C GLY A 486 -15.08 14.48 -14.15
N ASN A 487 -15.75 14.39 -15.29
CA ASN A 487 -15.45 15.16 -16.49
C ASN A 487 -16.76 15.54 -17.22
N VAL A 488 -16.98 16.84 -17.40
CA VAL A 488 -18.08 17.40 -18.20
C VAL A 488 -17.44 18.26 -19.29
N PRO A 489 -17.32 17.74 -20.52
CA PRO A 489 -16.70 18.48 -21.62
C PRO A 489 -17.52 19.71 -22.03
N VAL A 490 -16.88 20.72 -22.63
CA VAL A 490 -17.57 21.76 -23.38
C VAL A 490 -18.22 21.11 -24.60
N ALA A 491 -19.50 21.42 -24.83
CA ALA A 491 -20.22 20.92 -25.98
C ALA A 491 -19.70 21.52 -27.29
N THR A 492 -19.52 20.69 -28.31
CA THR A 492 -19.00 21.09 -29.64
C THR A 492 -20.09 21.16 -30.72
N SER A 493 -21.30 20.67 -30.42
CA SER A 493 -22.48 20.71 -31.31
C SER A 493 -23.76 20.92 -30.50
N LYS A 494 -24.87 21.23 -31.18
CA LYS A 494 -26.20 21.32 -30.53
C LYS A 494 -26.65 19.98 -30.00
N VAL A 495 -26.38 18.89 -30.71
CA VAL A 495 -26.68 17.51 -30.27
C VAL A 495 -25.92 17.20 -28.98
N GLU A 496 -24.62 17.48 -28.94
CA GLU A 496 -23.82 17.24 -27.73
C GLU A 496 -24.28 18.11 -26.55
N LYS A 497 -24.64 19.38 -26.80
CA LYS A 497 -25.17 20.26 -25.77
C LYS A 497 -26.50 19.73 -25.21
N ALA A 498 -27.39 19.25 -26.07
CA ALA A 498 -28.66 18.66 -25.68
C ALA A 498 -28.49 17.35 -24.90
N THR A 499 -27.60 16.46 -25.33
CA THR A 499 -27.33 15.19 -24.63
C THR A 499 -26.65 15.42 -23.29
N SER A 500 -25.70 16.34 -23.22
CA SER A 500 -25.03 16.73 -21.97
C SER A 500 -26.02 17.32 -20.95
N ALA A 501 -27.04 18.07 -21.40
CA ALA A 501 -28.02 18.70 -20.51
C ALA A 501 -28.83 17.70 -19.66
N PHE A 502 -28.97 16.45 -20.10
CA PHE A 502 -29.61 15.39 -19.31
C PHE A 502 -28.67 14.25 -18.89
N GLY A 503 -27.35 14.46 -19.03
CA GLY A 503 -26.32 13.58 -18.46
C GLY A 503 -25.93 12.37 -19.31
N GLN A 504 -26.08 12.48 -20.61
CA GLN A 504 -25.64 11.50 -21.59
C GLN A 504 -24.45 12.04 -22.43
N GLY A 505 -23.96 11.27 -23.39
CA GLY A 505 -22.85 11.64 -24.25
C GLY A 505 -21.48 11.45 -23.58
N ARG A 506 -20.57 12.42 -23.73
CA ARG A 506 -19.16 12.31 -23.26
C ARG A 506 -18.97 12.65 -21.77
N THR A 507 -20.04 12.95 -21.04
CA THR A 507 -19.98 13.24 -19.61
C THR A 507 -19.74 11.97 -18.81
N SER A 508 -18.80 12.02 -17.86
CA SER A 508 -18.51 10.90 -16.96
C SER A 508 -18.24 11.37 -15.54
N VAL A 509 -18.67 10.57 -14.57
CA VAL A 509 -18.56 10.87 -13.14
C VAL A 509 -18.22 9.62 -12.35
N SER A 510 -17.66 9.81 -11.14
CA SER A 510 -17.61 8.79 -10.09
C SER A 510 -18.74 9.00 -9.08
N PRO A 511 -19.08 7.98 -8.28
CA PRO A 511 -19.99 8.17 -7.14
C PRO A 511 -19.53 9.28 -6.19
N ALA A 512 -18.23 9.40 -5.95
CA ALA A 512 -17.67 10.48 -5.13
C ALA A 512 -17.95 11.86 -5.73
N ALA A 513 -17.81 12.03 -7.05
CA ALA A 513 -18.10 13.30 -7.70
C ALA A 513 -19.56 13.73 -7.53
N LEU A 514 -20.50 12.79 -7.62
CA LEU A 514 -21.93 13.05 -7.40
C LEU A 514 -22.26 13.31 -5.93
N ALA A 515 -21.63 12.62 -5.00
CA ALA A 515 -21.79 12.88 -3.56
C ALA A 515 -21.29 14.27 -3.17
N VAL A 516 -20.15 14.70 -3.73
CA VAL A 516 -19.59 16.06 -3.56
C VAL A 516 -20.54 17.10 -4.14
N MET A 517 -21.11 16.88 -5.33
CA MET A 517 -22.13 17.74 -5.92
C MET A 517 -23.33 17.89 -4.99
N ALA A 518 -23.87 16.80 -4.45
CA ALA A 518 -25.00 16.84 -3.53
C ALA A 518 -24.67 17.63 -2.26
N GLY A 519 -23.48 17.41 -1.68
CA GLY A 519 -22.99 18.16 -0.53
C GLY A 519 -22.86 19.65 -0.80
N SER A 520 -22.41 20.04 -2.00
CA SER A 520 -22.32 21.43 -2.42
C SER A 520 -23.68 22.10 -2.53
N VAL A 521 -24.67 21.42 -3.11
CA VAL A 521 -26.06 21.93 -3.19
C VAL A 521 -26.67 22.05 -1.80
N ALA A 522 -26.53 21.01 -0.95
CA ALA A 522 -27.06 20.99 0.40
C ALA A 522 -26.54 22.15 1.24
N ARG A 523 -25.23 22.40 1.19
CA ARG A 523 -24.53 23.47 1.91
C ARG A 523 -24.73 24.86 1.29
N GLY A 524 -24.93 24.94 -0.02
CA GLY A 524 -24.92 26.21 -0.76
C GLY A 524 -23.51 26.76 -1.06
N THR A 525 -22.51 25.91 -0.94
CA THR A 525 -21.09 26.27 -1.08
C THR A 525 -20.31 25.02 -1.52
N TYR A 526 -19.43 25.14 -2.50
CA TYR A 526 -18.46 24.08 -2.80
C TYR A 526 -17.27 24.18 -1.84
N ILE A 527 -16.91 23.07 -1.25
CA ILE A 527 -15.67 22.87 -0.51
C ILE A 527 -15.00 21.63 -1.11
N GLU A 528 -13.71 21.71 -1.40
CA GLU A 528 -12.94 20.59 -1.91
C GLU A 528 -12.99 19.41 -0.92
N PRO A 529 -13.32 18.19 -1.36
CA PRO A 529 -13.45 17.06 -0.45
C PRO A 529 -12.09 16.65 0.14
N ALA A 530 -12.11 16.10 1.35
CA ALA A 530 -10.95 15.47 1.97
C ALA A 530 -11.27 14.03 2.37
N LEU A 531 -10.25 13.18 2.35
CA LEU A 531 -10.29 11.81 2.86
C LEU A 531 -9.13 11.55 3.83
N ILE A 532 -7.95 12.10 3.58
CA ILE A 532 -6.77 11.93 4.43
C ILE A 532 -6.52 13.25 5.15
N ARG A 533 -6.51 13.21 6.50
CA ARG A 533 -6.15 14.35 7.35
C ARG A 533 -4.67 14.36 7.70
N THR A 534 -4.12 13.17 7.95
CA THR A 534 -2.72 12.98 8.29
C THR A 534 -2.19 11.75 7.53
N PRO A 535 -1.14 11.89 6.73
CA PRO A 535 -0.40 13.13 6.43
C PRO A 535 -1.24 14.12 5.63
N ALA A 536 -0.92 15.41 5.71
CA ALA A 536 -1.58 16.42 4.88
C ALA A 536 -1.32 16.15 3.39
N VAL A 537 -2.38 16.19 2.59
CA VAL A 537 -2.29 16.02 1.13
C VAL A 537 -1.96 17.37 0.50
N ALA A 538 -0.90 17.41 -0.31
CA ALA A 538 -0.46 18.63 -0.96
C ALA A 538 -1.46 19.09 -2.06
N GLY A 539 -1.59 20.40 -2.25
CA GLY A 539 -2.34 21.02 -3.35
C GLY A 539 -3.83 21.17 -3.11
N ALA A 540 -4.40 20.64 -2.03
CA ALA A 540 -5.82 20.80 -1.71
C ALA A 540 -6.15 22.27 -1.36
N ASP A 541 -7.16 22.83 -2.04
CA ASP A 541 -7.74 24.16 -1.76
C ASP A 541 -9.15 24.00 -1.19
N ARG A 542 -9.24 23.97 0.13
CA ARG A 542 -10.51 23.83 0.84
C ARG A 542 -11.20 25.14 1.17
N THR A 543 -10.79 26.24 0.55
CA THR A 543 -11.46 27.52 0.67
C THR A 543 -12.90 27.39 0.16
N PRO A 544 -13.92 27.74 0.97
CA PRO A 544 -15.31 27.67 0.56
C PRO A 544 -15.61 28.59 -0.63
N LYS A 545 -16.22 28.03 -1.67
CA LYS A 545 -16.62 28.79 -2.88
C LYS A 545 -18.15 28.88 -2.92
N PRO A 546 -18.75 30.04 -2.59
CA PRO A 546 -20.20 30.19 -2.51
C PRO A 546 -20.89 29.93 -3.85
N LEU A 547 -22.04 29.25 -3.81
CA LEU A 547 -22.93 29.12 -4.95
C LEU A 547 -23.84 30.36 -5.08
N ASN A 548 -24.49 30.50 -6.24
CA ASN A 548 -25.57 31.45 -6.36
C ASN A 548 -26.69 31.10 -5.37
N ALA A 549 -26.93 31.96 -4.38
CA ALA A 549 -27.77 31.64 -3.23
C ALA A 549 -29.25 31.36 -3.62
N ARG A 550 -29.81 32.12 -4.58
CA ARG A 550 -31.16 31.92 -5.10
C ARG A 550 -31.25 30.57 -5.82
N ALA A 551 -30.36 30.33 -6.77
CA ALA A 551 -30.35 29.09 -7.54
C ALA A 551 -30.17 27.86 -6.64
N ALA A 552 -29.27 27.91 -5.65
CA ALA A 552 -29.07 26.83 -4.70
C ALA A 552 -30.32 26.54 -3.84
N THR A 553 -31.02 27.61 -3.41
CA THR A 553 -32.25 27.46 -2.61
C THR A 553 -33.38 26.89 -3.44
N GLU A 554 -33.60 27.36 -4.65
CA GLU A 554 -34.62 26.85 -5.57
C GLU A 554 -34.31 25.39 -5.94
N LEU A 555 -33.03 25.05 -6.21
CA LEU A 555 -32.62 23.70 -6.54
C LEU A 555 -32.86 22.72 -5.38
N ARG A 556 -32.60 23.12 -4.13
CA ARG A 556 -32.97 22.31 -2.95
C ARG A 556 -34.46 22.00 -2.93
N GLY A 557 -35.30 23.02 -3.18
CA GLY A 557 -36.75 22.82 -3.30
C GLY A 557 -37.15 21.83 -4.38
N LEU A 558 -36.52 21.91 -5.57
CA LEU A 558 -36.74 20.98 -6.66
C LEU A 558 -36.29 19.54 -6.30
N MET A 559 -35.14 19.38 -5.66
CA MET A 559 -34.65 18.07 -5.20
C MET A 559 -35.55 17.46 -4.12
N ARG A 560 -36.22 18.29 -3.30
CA ARG A 560 -37.26 17.79 -2.38
C ARG A 560 -38.47 17.27 -3.13
N LEU A 561 -38.92 17.94 -4.19
CA LEU A 561 -40.05 17.50 -5.01
C LEU A 561 -39.82 16.14 -5.68
N VAL A 562 -38.62 15.82 -6.10
CA VAL A 562 -38.25 14.47 -6.61
C VAL A 562 -38.62 13.37 -5.61
N VAL A 563 -38.40 13.64 -4.32
CA VAL A 563 -38.67 12.68 -3.24
C VAL A 563 -40.13 12.67 -2.83
N THR A 564 -40.82 13.83 -2.82
CA THR A 564 -42.20 13.92 -2.31
C THR A 564 -43.28 13.74 -3.36
N LYS A 565 -42.98 14.05 -4.63
CA LYS A 565 -43.99 14.05 -5.73
C LYS A 565 -43.45 13.47 -7.05
N GLY A 566 -42.15 13.10 -7.10
CA GLY A 566 -41.49 12.67 -8.34
C GLY A 566 -41.01 11.23 -8.30
N THR A 567 -39.92 10.98 -9.05
CA THR A 567 -39.41 9.63 -9.34
C THR A 567 -38.92 8.85 -8.11
N ALA A 568 -38.62 9.49 -6.98
CA ALA A 568 -38.17 8.80 -5.77
C ALA A 568 -39.26 8.58 -4.71
N THR A 569 -40.52 8.99 -4.97
CA THR A 569 -41.61 8.98 -3.99
C THR A 569 -41.91 7.59 -3.45
N ALA A 570 -41.94 6.56 -4.31
CA ALA A 570 -42.21 5.19 -3.90
C ALA A 570 -41.22 4.65 -2.86
N ALA A 571 -39.94 4.97 -3.02
CA ALA A 571 -38.89 4.48 -2.11
C ALA A 571 -38.71 5.39 -0.88
N LEU A 572 -38.70 6.70 -1.08
CA LEU A 572 -38.20 7.68 -0.10
C LEU A 572 -39.25 8.70 0.36
N GLY A 573 -40.46 8.70 -0.21
CA GLY A 573 -41.51 9.66 0.11
C GLY A 573 -41.90 9.69 1.59
N SER A 574 -41.85 8.54 2.26
CA SER A 574 -42.12 8.42 3.70
C SER A 574 -40.92 8.75 4.60
N VAL A 575 -39.74 8.99 4.02
CA VAL A 575 -38.51 9.32 4.80
C VAL A 575 -38.43 10.84 4.93
N PRO A 576 -38.50 11.39 6.15
CA PRO A 576 -38.49 12.83 6.33
C PRO A 576 -37.14 13.45 5.99
N GLY A 577 -37.15 14.70 5.48
CA GLY A 577 -35.92 15.49 5.30
C GLY A 577 -34.96 15.01 4.21
N VAL A 578 -35.36 14.07 3.34
CA VAL A 578 -34.55 13.61 2.22
C VAL A 578 -34.75 14.51 1.00
N PHE A 579 -33.67 14.87 0.37
CA PHE A 579 -33.58 15.59 -0.90
C PHE A 579 -32.79 14.74 -1.89
N GLY A 580 -33.15 14.71 -3.17
CA GLY A 580 -32.35 13.93 -4.09
C GLY A 580 -32.79 14.00 -5.54
N LYS A 581 -32.07 13.23 -6.37
CA LYS A 581 -32.34 13.06 -7.79
C LYS A 581 -32.00 11.61 -8.20
N THR A 582 -32.94 10.95 -8.86
CA THR A 582 -32.74 9.67 -9.51
C THR A 582 -31.99 9.84 -10.83
N GLY A 583 -31.24 8.84 -11.23
CA GLY A 583 -30.60 8.75 -12.54
C GLY A 583 -30.69 7.35 -13.11
N THR A 584 -30.92 7.28 -14.39
CA THR A 584 -30.81 6.05 -15.20
C THR A 584 -29.93 6.42 -16.37
N ALA A 585 -28.80 5.72 -16.53
CA ALA A 585 -27.86 5.97 -17.61
C ALA A 585 -27.76 4.73 -18.49
N GLU A 586 -28.17 4.85 -19.73
CA GLU A 586 -28.06 3.79 -20.74
C GLU A 586 -26.62 3.58 -21.16
N PHE A 587 -26.23 2.33 -21.41
CA PHE A 587 -24.90 1.97 -21.92
C PHE A 587 -24.92 0.67 -22.73
N GLY A 588 -23.85 0.47 -23.51
CA GLY A 588 -23.74 -0.68 -24.42
C GLY A 588 -24.59 -0.56 -25.68
N ASN A 589 -24.54 -1.58 -26.52
CA ASN A 589 -25.19 -1.62 -27.83
C ASN A 589 -26.36 -2.62 -27.89
N ALA A 590 -26.78 -3.18 -26.74
CA ALA A 590 -27.93 -4.09 -26.69
C ALA A 590 -29.24 -3.33 -26.97
N ASN A 591 -30.27 -4.05 -27.36
CA ASN A 591 -31.62 -3.48 -27.56
C ASN A 591 -32.64 -4.30 -26.74
N PRO A 592 -33.19 -3.77 -25.64
CA PRO A 592 -32.91 -2.44 -25.06
C PRO A 592 -31.49 -2.37 -24.47
N PRO A 593 -30.89 -1.15 -24.36
CA PRO A 593 -29.57 -0.98 -23.78
C PRO A 593 -29.59 -1.31 -22.28
N ALA A 594 -28.44 -1.76 -21.76
CA ALA A 594 -28.26 -1.93 -20.33
C ALA A 594 -28.29 -0.56 -19.61
N THR A 595 -28.65 -0.55 -18.34
CA THR A 595 -28.79 0.70 -17.58
C THR A 595 -28.00 0.66 -16.28
N ARG A 596 -27.41 1.79 -15.91
CA ARG A 596 -26.85 2.08 -14.59
C ARG A 596 -27.89 2.83 -13.77
N ALA A 597 -28.13 2.33 -12.56
CA ALA A 597 -29.05 2.98 -11.63
C ALA A 597 -28.29 3.90 -10.68
N TRP A 598 -28.75 5.16 -10.56
CA TRP A 598 -28.18 6.18 -9.70
C TRP A 598 -29.22 6.79 -8.78
N PHE A 599 -28.79 7.13 -7.56
CA PHE A 599 -29.46 8.08 -6.70
C PHE A 599 -28.42 9.01 -6.05
N VAL A 600 -28.69 10.28 -6.04
CA VAL A 600 -27.84 11.29 -5.39
C VAL A 600 -28.71 12.19 -4.53
N GLY A 601 -28.26 12.50 -3.31
CA GLY A 601 -29.03 13.35 -2.42
C GLY A 601 -28.40 13.54 -1.05
N TRP A 602 -29.19 14.01 -0.10
CA TRP A 602 -28.77 14.19 1.29
C TRP A 602 -29.94 14.08 2.26
N GLN A 603 -29.63 13.79 3.52
CA GLN A 603 -30.50 13.96 4.67
C GLN A 603 -29.67 14.52 5.83
N GLY A 604 -30.16 15.57 6.48
CA GLY A 604 -29.40 16.23 7.57
C GLY A 604 -28.00 16.64 7.11
N ASN A 605 -26.98 16.18 7.83
CA ASN A 605 -25.58 16.50 7.53
C ASN A 605 -24.86 15.44 6.65
N VAL A 606 -25.57 14.49 6.07
CA VAL A 606 -24.98 13.46 5.23
C VAL A 606 -25.49 13.57 3.80
N ALA A 607 -24.62 13.96 2.87
CA ALA A 607 -24.83 13.90 1.44
C ALA A 607 -24.24 12.60 0.89
N PHE A 608 -24.87 12.01 -0.14
CA PHE A 608 -24.43 10.71 -0.64
C PHE A 608 -24.81 10.48 -2.11
N ALA A 609 -24.13 9.51 -2.72
CA ALA A 609 -24.46 8.98 -4.04
C ALA A 609 -24.42 7.46 -4.02
N VAL A 610 -25.40 6.84 -4.64
CA VAL A 610 -25.52 5.38 -4.84
C VAL A 610 -25.42 5.08 -6.33
N LEU A 611 -24.60 4.08 -6.68
CA LEU A 611 -24.48 3.51 -8.01
C LEU A 611 -24.75 2.01 -7.96
N VAL A 612 -25.49 1.51 -8.96
CA VAL A 612 -25.53 0.09 -9.31
C VAL A 612 -25.26 -0.03 -10.81
N GLU A 613 -24.19 -0.77 -11.18
CA GLU A 613 -23.69 -0.80 -12.58
C GLU A 613 -24.66 -1.47 -13.56
N GLU A 614 -25.42 -2.46 -13.09
CA GLU A 614 -26.48 -3.13 -13.86
C GLU A 614 -27.76 -3.10 -13.04
N GLY A 615 -28.59 -2.10 -13.28
CA GLY A 615 -29.84 -1.87 -12.58
C GLY A 615 -30.92 -1.37 -13.54
N LYS A 616 -32.20 -1.65 -13.23
CA LYS A 616 -33.31 -1.20 -14.09
C LYS A 616 -33.39 0.33 -14.13
N SER A 617 -33.58 0.96 -12.97
CA SER A 617 -33.64 2.42 -12.88
C SER A 617 -33.17 2.94 -11.53
N GLY A 618 -32.83 4.23 -11.47
CA GLY A 618 -32.50 4.89 -10.20
C GLY A 618 -33.66 4.84 -9.19
N ALA A 619 -34.89 4.94 -9.67
CA ALA A 619 -36.09 4.88 -8.84
C ALA A 619 -36.33 3.50 -8.20
N SER A 620 -36.16 2.43 -8.99
CA SER A 620 -36.50 1.06 -8.56
C SER A 620 -35.33 0.35 -7.85
N VAL A 621 -34.07 0.79 -8.04
CA VAL A 621 -32.88 0.11 -7.49
C VAL A 621 -32.10 1.01 -6.55
N ALA A 622 -31.62 2.18 -7.02
CA ALA A 622 -30.72 2.99 -6.23
C ALA A 622 -31.41 3.77 -5.09
N ALA A 623 -32.67 4.22 -5.28
CA ALA A 623 -33.43 4.89 -4.23
C ALA A 623 -33.83 3.96 -3.05
N PRO A 624 -34.19 2.69 -3.24
CA PRO A 624 -34.34 1.73 -2.14
C PRO A 624 -33.04 1.49 -1.36
N LEU A 625 -31.89 1.39 -2.02
CA LEU A 625 -30.60 1.27 -1.34
C LEU A 625 -30.29 2.53 -0.52
N ALA A 626 -30.61 3.73 -1.04
CA ALA A 626 -30.51 4.97 -0.30
C ALA A 626 -31.39 4.95 0.96
N LYS A 627 -32.64 4.42 0.89
CA LYS A 627 -33.51 4.24 2.06
C LYS A 627 -32.86 3.32 3.09
N THR A 628 -32.32 2.18 2.66
CA THR A 628 -31.63 1.23 3.54
C THR A 628 -30.42 1.87 4.21
N PHE A 629 -29.61 2.64 3.47
CA PHE A 629 -28.49 3.39 4.02
C PHE A 629 -28.95 4.36 5.11
N LEU A 630 -29.91 5.23 4.80
CA LEU A 630 -30.43 6.24 5.71
C LEU A 630 -31.04 5.66 6.99
N SER A 631 -31.69 4.48 6.90
CA SER A 631 -32.27 3.80 8.06
C SER A 631 -31.24 3.23 9.04
N LYS A 632 -29.95 3.16 8.64
CA LYS A 632 -28.84 2.62 9.45
C LYS A 632 -27.93 3.72 10.02
N LEU A 633 -28.14 4.98 9.64
CA LEU A 633 -27.45 6.14 10.20
C LEU A 633 -28.01 6.53 11.57
#